data_79061f9a32ccc80a0b67a197e0418f2b
#
_entry.id   79061f9a32ccc80a0b67a197e0418f2b
#
_cell.length_a   1.000
_cell.length_b   1.000
_cell.length_c   1.000
_cell.angle_alpha   90.00
_cell.angle_beta   90.00
_cell.angle_gamma   90.00
#
_symmetry.space_group_name_H-M   'P 1'
#
loop_
_entity.id
_entity.type
_entity.pdbx_description
1 polymer ?
#
loop_
_entity_poly.entity_id
_entity_poly.type
_entity_poly.pdbx_seq_one_letter_code
_entity_poly.pdbx_strand_id
1 'polypeptide(L)'
;MFKKILIANRGEIALRVIRTCREMGIKTVAVYSTADRDSLHVKFADEAVCIGKPQSSDSYLNIAHIMAAAEITNADAIHPGYGFLAENARFSQICADHGIKFIGPTPDMISKMGDKITAKETMIKAGVPVVPGGEGLLESIEQTKALAKEVGYPVILKATAGGGGKGMRVVWSEEEIEKAYTTAKMEAAASFKNDGIYMEKFVEEPRHIEIQVAGDQYGNVCHLSERDCSIQRRHQKLVEESPSPFMTADLRARMGEAAIKAAAAINYESVGTIEFLVDKHRNFYFMEMNTRIQVEHCVTEEVVSYDLIKEQIKIAMGEKISGRNYEPQLHAIECRINAEDPYNDFRPSPGKITNLFTPGGHGVRVDSHVYAGYVIPPYYDSMIGKLITVAQTREEAIDTMYRALSEYVIEGVKTTIPFHLQLMQNEDFRKGNFTTKFLESFTMK
;
A
#
# COMPACT_ATOMS: atom_id res chain seq x y z
N MET A 1 14.86 3.78 -24.86
CA MET A 1 15.50 3.81 -23.51
C MET A 1 15.39 5.22 -22.99
N PHE A 2 14.86 5.41 -21.78
CA PHE A 2 14.79 6.73 -21.14
C PHE A 2 16.20 7.25 -20.82
N LYS A 3 16.44 8.52 -21.05
CA LYS A 3 17.68 9.21 -20.69
C LYS A 3 17.57 9.89 -19.33
N LYS A 4 16.36 10.37 -19.00
CA LYS A 4 16.10 11.13 -17.78
C LYS A 4 14.69 10.87 -17.24
N ILE A 5 14.58 10.57 -15.96
CA ILE A 5 13.32 10.35 -15.24
C ILE A 5 13.16 11.40 -14.15
N LEU A 6 12.02 12.09 -14.14
CA LEU A 6 11.59 12.91 -13.00
C LEU A 6 10.87 12.03 -11.98
N ILE A 7 11.23 12.17 -10.70
CA ILE A 7 10.59 11.45 -9.60
C ILE A 7 9.59 12.39 -8.92
N ALA A 8 8.29 12.19 -9.20
CA ALA A 8 7.20 13.01 -8.66
C ALA A 8 6.79 12.54 -7.26
N ASN A 9 7.75 12.42 -6.37
CA ASN A 9 7.56 11.98 -4.99
C ASN A 9 8.69 12.49 -4.09
N ARG A 10 8.64 12.12 -2.81
CA ARG A 10 9.60 12.48 -1.77
C ARG A 10 9.96 11.29 -0.89
N GLY A 11 10.85 11.52 0.07
CA GLY A 11 11.13 10.55 1.11
C GLY A 11 11.89 9.32 0.61
N GLU A 12 11.66 8.19 1.26
CA GLU A 12 12.40 6.96 0.98
C GLU A 12 12.10 6.42 -0.42
N ILE A 13 10.85 6.53 -0.90
CA ILE A 13 10.49 6.01 -2.22
C ILE A 13 11.15 6.81 -3.35
N ALA A 14 11.27 8.13 -3.22
CA ALA A 14 11.99 8.92 -4.20
C ALA A 14 13.47 8.51 -4.25
N LEU A 15 14.09 8.28 -3.09
CA LEU A 15 15.47 7.79 -3.01
C LEU A 15 15.62 6.37 -3.57
N ARG A 16 14.63 5.49 -3.33
CA ARG A 16 14.58 4.12 -3.88
C ARG A 16 14.58 4.14 -5.42
N VAL A 17 13.75 4.99 -6.01
CA VAL A 17 13.68 5.16 -7.48
C VAL A 17 14.99 5.73 -8.03
N ILE A 18 15.58 6.74 -7.38
CA ILE A 18 16.87 7.32 -7.78
C ILE A 18 17.98 6.26 -7.83
N ARG A 19 18.04 5.37 -6.83
CA ARG A 19 19.02 4.29 -6.79
C ARG A 19 18.89 3.37 -8.01
N THR A 20 17.67 2.91 -8.32
CA THR A 20 17.42 2.08 -9.50
C THR A 20 17.77 2.79 -10.81
N CYS A 21 17.37 4.05 -10.97
CA CYS A 21 17.70 4.83 -12.16
C CYS A 21 19.22 4.92 -12.36
N ARG A 22 20.00 5.17 -11.29
CA ARG A 22 21.45 5.22 -11.34
C ARG A 22 22.07 3.88 -11.78
N GLU A 23 21.58 2.77 -11.24
CA GLU A 23 22.02 1.42 -11.62
C GLU A 23 21.69 1.09 -13.09
N MET A 24 20.62 1.69 -13.61
CA MET A 24 20.25 1.57 -15.04
C MET A 24 20.94 2.60 -15.95
N GLY A 25 21.77 3.49 -15.40
CA GLY A 25 22.44 4.54 -16.17
C GLY A 25 21.51 5.67 -16.64
N ILE A 26 20.36 5.85 -15.96
CA ILE A 26 19.33 6.85 -16.27
C ILE A 26 19.51 8.06 -15.34
N LYS A 27 19.54 9.27 -15.91
CA LYS A 27 19.60 10.52 -15.16
C LYS A 27 18.30 10.77 -14.38
N THR A 28 18.41 11.47 -13.25
CA THR A 28 17.29 11.69 -12.35
C THR A 28 17.04 13.16 -12.07
N VAL A 29 15.77 13.55 -12.01
CA VAL A 29 15.31 14.85 -11.51
C VAL A 29 14.48 14.63 -10.25
N ALA A 30 14.92 15.15 -9.13
CA ALA A 30 14.11 15.22 -7.91
C ALA A 30 13.25 16.49 -7.94
N VAL A 31 11.97 16.35 -7.56
CA VAL A 31 11.17 17.51 -7.19
C VAL A 31 11.09 17.63 -5.67
N TYR A 32 10.99 18.84 -5.15
CA TYR A 32 10.91 19.06 -3.71
C TYR A 32 10.10 20.31 -3.35
N SER A 33 9.39 20.26 -2.24
CA SER A 33 8.85 21.44 -1.59
C SER A 33 9.95 22.16 -0.81
N THR A 34 9.70 23.41 -0.43
CA THR A 34 10.69 24.17 0.38
C THR A 34 11.02 23.49 1.72
N ALA A 35 10.13 22.62 2.26
CA ALA A 35 10.39 21.85 3.47
C ALA A 35 11.37 20.69 3.27
N ASP A 36 11.51 20.19 2.04
CA ASP A 36 12.34 19.03 1.72
C ASP A 36 13.68 19.38 1.07
N ARG A 37 14.07 20.66 1.07
CA ARG A 37 15.31 21.15 0.43
C ARG A 37 16.56 20.34 0.83
N ASP A 38 16.63 19.91 2.08
CA ASP A 38 17.79 19.19 2.63
C ASP A 38 17.62 17.68 2.61
N SER A 39 16.54 17.15 2.00
CA SER A 39 16.27 15.72 1.92
C SER A 39 17.26 14.97 1.04
N LEU A 40 17.54 13.70 1.35
CA LEU A 40 18.51 12.89 0.60
C LEU A 40 18.15 12.71 -0.87
N HIS A 41 16.86 12.61 -1.20
CA HIS A 41 16.45 12.46 -2.61
C HIS A 41 16.84 13.69 -3.45
N VAL A 42 16.85 14.90 -2.84
CA VAL A 42 17.32 16.12 -3.49
C VAL A 42 18.83 16.11 -3.69
N LYS A 43 19.57 15.63 -2.67
CA LYS A 43 21.03 15.56 -2.69
C LYS A 43 21.59 14.51 -3.65
N PHE A 44 20.84 13.42 -3.86
CA PHE A 44 21.32 12.29 -4.66
C PHE A 44 20.79 12.28 -6.09
N ALA A 45 19.82 13.09 -6.44
CA ALA A 45 19.42 13.25 -7.84
C ALA A 45 20.49 14.01 -8.65
N ASP A 46 20.50 13.82 -9.96
CA ASP A 46 21.38 14.57 -10.86
C ASP A 46 20.95 16.03 -10.97
N GLU A 47 19.64 16.28 -10.96
CA GLU A 47 19.02 17.61 -10.98
C GLU A 47 17.92 17.68 -9.91
N ALA A 48 17.61 18.88 -9.44
CA ALA A 48 16.53 19.06 -8.46
C ALA A 48 15.79 20.38 -8.72
N VAL A 49 14.45 20.33 -8.65
CA VAL A 49 13.56 21.47 -8.90
C VAL A 49 12.62 21.68 -7.72
N CYS A 50 12.65 22.92 -7.15
CA CYS A 50 11.67 23.29 -6.15
C CYS A 50 10.31 23.53 -6.79
N ILE A 51 9.29 22.80 -6.34
CA ILE A 51 7.93 22.83 -6.90
C ILE A 51 6.91 23.56 -6.04
N GLY A 52 7.33 24.21 -4.96
CA GLY A 52 6.42 25.03 -4.16
C GLY A 52 6.64 25.01 -2.65
N LYS A 53 5.62 25.47 -1.94
CA LYS A 53 5.58 25.56 -0.48
C LYS A 53 5.43 24.17 0.18
N PRO A 54 5.56 24.09 1.53
CA PRO A 54 5.50 22.80 2.24
C PRO A 54 4.20 22.02 2.05
N GLN A 55 3.04 22.68 1.95
CA GLN A 55 1.75 22.03 1.78
C GLN A 55 1.73 21.18 0.50
N SER A 56 1.21 19.96 0.59
CA SER A 56 1.16 19.03 -0.56
C SER A 56 0.35 19.60 -1.73
N SER A 57 -0.73 20.36 -1.46
CA SER A 57 -1.53 21.07 -2.48
C SER A 57 -0.72 22.09 -3.29
N ASP A 58 0.29 22.69 -2.67
CA ASP A 58 1.11 23.72 -3.28
C ASP A 58 2.39 23.15 -3.93
N SER A 59 2.62 21.84 -3.81
CA SER A 59 3.83 21.16 -4.26
C SER A 59 3.54 19.79 -4.87
N TYR A 60 3.59 18.70 -4.11
CA TYR A 60 3.53 17.32 -4.62
C TYR A 60 2.18 16.92 -5.23
N LEU A 61 1.10 17.65 -4.96
CA LEU A 61 -0.21 17.50 -5.60
C LEU A 61 -0.46 18.55 -6.70
N ASN A 62 0.48 19.45 -6.95
CA ASN A 62 0.37 20.48 -7.98
C ASN A 62 0.88 19.96 -9.33
N ILE A 63 -0.04 19.46 -10.14
CA ILE A 63 0.27 18.89 -11.45
C ILE A 63 1.02 19.90 -12.34
N ALA A 64 0.60 21.18 -12.37
CA ALA A 64 1.22 22.18 -13.22
C ALA A 64 2.69 22.41 -12.87
N HIS A 65 3.03 22.47 -11.56
CA HIS A 65 4.40 22.63 -11.12
C HIS A 65 5.28 21.43 -11.44
N ILE A 66 4.74 20.20 -11.31
CA ILE A 66 5.45 18.97 -11.64
C ILE A 66 5.70 18.88 -13.15
N MET A 67 4.68 19.19 -13.97
CA MET A 67 4.82 19.20 -15.42
C MET A 67 5.83 20.25 -15.89
N ALA A 68 5.78 21.46 -15.35
CA ALA A 68 6.77 22.50 -15.64
C ALA A 68 8.20 22.04 -15.29
N ALA A 69 8.39 21.36 -14.15
CA ALA A 69 9.68 20.78 -13.77
C ALA A 69 10.14 19.71 -14.77
N ALA A 70 9.23 18.86 -15.27
CA ALA A 70 9.55 17.86 -16.28
C ALA A 70 9.95 18.48 -17.61
N GLU A 71 9.25 19.51 -18.06
CA GLU A 71 9.53 20.21 -19.32
C GLU A 71 10.87 20.96 -19.27
N ILE A 72 11.14 21.78 -18.26
CA ILE A 72 12.39 22.55 -18.16
C ILE A 72 13.62 21.66 -18.01
N THR A 73 13.47 20.46 -17.47
CA THR A 73 14.57 19.49 -17.31
C THR A 73 14.66 18.51 -18.47
N ASN A 74 13.74 18.56 -19.45
CA ASN A 74 13.63 17.60 -20.54
C ASN A 74 13.57 16.15 -20.06
N ALA A 75 12.71 15.85 -19.08
CA ALA A 75 12.49 14.50 -18.61
C ALA A 75 11.69 13.67 -19.62
N ASP A 76 12.14 12.45 -19.92
CA ASP A 76 11.47 11.53 -20.86
C ASP A 76 10.26 10.85 -20.21
N ALA A 77 10.33 10.67 -18.88
CA ALA A 77 9.30 9.98 -18.10
C ALA A 77 9.19 10.53 -16.69
N ILE A 78 8.06 10.25 -16.05
CA ILE A 78 7.78 10.59 -14.66
C ILE A 78 7.49 9.32 -13.88
N HIS A 79 8.21 9.09 -12.77
CA HIS A 79 7.91 8.03 -11.81
C HIS A 79 7.16 8.62 -10.62
N PRO A 80 5.89 8.23 -10.38
CA PRO A 80 5.07 8.84 -9.34
C PRO A 80 5.32 8.25 -7.93
N GLY A 81 6.03 7.13 -7.81
CA GLY A 81 6.16 6.39 -6.56
C GLY A 81 4.82 5.84 -6.07
N TYR A 82 4.50 6.07 -4.80
CA TYR A 82 3.21 5.78 -4.19
C TYR A 82 2.63 7.02 -3.48
N GLY A 83 1.32 7.04 -3.23
CA GLY A 83 0.63 8.21 -2.69
C GLY A 83 0.61 9.39 -3.67
N PHE A 84 0.36 10.60 -3.20
CA PHE A 84 0.24 11.83 -4.01
C PHE A 84 -0.52 11.62 -5.34
N LEU A 85 0.19 11.69 -6.45
CA LEU A 85 -0.40 11.60 -7.79
C LEU A 85 -0.26 10.21 -8.45
N ALA A 86 0.22 9.20 -7.71
CA ALA A 86 0.49 7.87 -8.27
C ALA A 86 -0.76 7.17 -8.83
N GLU A 87 -1.94 7.43 -8.26
CA GLU A 87 -3.23 6.89 -8.71
C GLU A 87 -4.17 7.99 -9.25
N ASN A 88 -3.59 9.04 -9.85
CA ASN A 88 -4.34 10.13 -10.43
C ASN A 88 -4.44 9.97 -11.96
N ALA A 89 -5.61 9.53 -12.44
CA ALA A 89 -5.86 9.30 -13.87
C ALA A 89 -5.65 10.58 -14.71
N ARG A 90 -6.03 11.75 -14.19
CA ARG A 90 -5.84 13.03 -14.87
C ARG A 90 -4.37 13.36 -15.04
N PHE A 91 -3.54 13.09 -14.03
CA PHE A 91 -2.11 13.32 -14.12
C PHE A 91 -1.45 12.40 -15.15
N SER A 92 -1.81 11.10 -15.14
CA SER A 92 -1.36 10.14 -16.15
C SER A 92 -1.75 10.58 -17.56
N GLN A 93 -2.97 11.10 -17.76
CA GLN A 93 -3.42 11.63 -19.05
C GLN A 93 -2.63 12.87 -19.47
N ILE A 94 -2.41 13.83 -18.57
CA ILE A 94 -1.64 15.04 -18.86
C ILE A 94 -0.20 14.68 -19.26
N CYS A 95 0.43 13.72 -18.60
CA CYS A 95 1.76 13.23 -19.02
C CYS A 95 1.74 12.74 -20.46
N ALA A 96 0.75 11.91 -20.81
CA ALA A 96 0.62 11.38 -22.17
C ALA A 96 0.38 12.50 -23.22
N ASP A 97 -0.47 13.48 -22.91
CA ASP A 97 -0.77 14.62 -23.79
C ASP A 97 0.47 15.50 -24.06
N HIS A 98 1.45 15.52 -23.13
CA HIS A 98 2.72 16.24 -23.27
C HIS A 98 3.87 15.35 -23.80
N GLY A 99 3.59 14.09 -24.17
CA GLY A 99 4.61 13.18 -24.69
C GLY A 99 5.62 12.71 -23.63
N ILE A 100 5.27 12.82 -22.34
CA ILE A 100 6.07 12.34 -21.21
C ILE A 100 5.49 11.01 -20.72
N LYS A 101 6.30 9.93 -20.69
CA LYS A 101 5.78 8.63 -20.24
C LYS A 101 5.52 8.64 -18.72
N PHE A 102 4.29 8.40 -18.35
CA PHE A 102 3.95 8.07 -16.94
C PHE A 102 4.39 6.63 -16.66
N ILE A 103 5.28 6.43 -15.65
CA ILE A 103 5.74 5.09 -15.24
C ILE A 103 4.70 4.53 -14.28
N GLY A 104 3.73 3.85 -14.85
CA GLY A 104 2.55 3.34 -14.17
C GLY A 104 1.50 2.93 -15.19
N PRO A 105 0.28 2.59 -14.72
CA PRO A 105 -0.82 2.20 -15.59
C PRO A 105 -1.41 3.40 -16.37
N THR A 106 -2.22 3.07 -17.38
CA THR A 106 -2.92 4.07 -18.17
C THR A 106 -4.02 4.77 -17.37
N PRO A 107 -4.49 5.96 -17.82
CA PRO A 107 -5.59 6.67 -17.15
C PRO A 107 -6.86 5.83 -17.01
N ASP A 108 -7.18 5.00 -18.00
CA ASP A 108 -8.36 4.12 -17.98
C ASP A 108 -8.25 3.04 -16.89
N MET A 109 -7.08 2.40 -16.76
CA MET A 109 -6.83 1.39 -15.72
C MET A 109 -6.94 2.01 -14.30
N ILE A 110 -6.36 3.20 -14.12
CA ILE A 110 -6.47 3.92 -12.83
C ILE A 110 -7.93 4.24 -12.52
N SER A 111 -8.66 4.77 -13.49
CA SER A 111 -10.07 5.15 -13.30
C SER A 111 -10.96 3.97 -12.98
N LYS A 112 -10.79 2.85 -13.70
CA LYS A 112 -11.57 1.61 -13.49
C LYS A 112 -11.38 1.02 -12.09
N MET A 113 -10.15 1.02 -11.60
CA MET A 113 -9.85 0.45 -10.28
C MET A 113 -10.03 1.45 -9.14
N GLY A 114 -9.99 2.74 -9.42
CA GLY A 114 -10.25 3.80 -8.43
C GLY A 114 -11.73 3.96 -8.06
N ASP A 115 -12.65 3.53 -8.92
CA ASP A 115 -14.08 3.49 -8.62
C ASP A 115 -14.48 2.12 -8.05
N LYS A 116 -14.91 2.09 -6.79
CA LYS A 116 -15.20 0.85 -6.07
C LYS A 116 -16.29 -0.01 -6.71
N ILE A 117 -17.31 0.63 -7.31
CA ILE A 117 -18.42 -0.09 -7.96
C ILE A 117 -17.92 -0.72 -9.26
N THR A 118 -17.28 0.07 -10.10
CA THR A 118 -16.70 -0.40 -11.37
C THR A 118 -15.66 -1.48 -11.16
N ALA A 119 -14.79 -1.33 -10.14
CA ALA A 119 -13.81 -2.35 -9.78
C ALA A 119 -14.49 -3.66 -9.37
N LYS A 120 -15.49 -3.62 -8.47
CA LYS A 120 -16.24 -4.80 -8.03
C LYS A 120 -16.95 -5.51 -9.19
N GLU A 121 -17.65 -4.76 -10.05
CA GLU A 121 -18.31 -5.31 -11.24
C GLU A 121 -17.31 -5.96 -12.21
N THR A 122 -16.16 -5.33 -12.41
CA THR A 122 -15.09 -5.86 -13.26
C THR A 122 -14.56 -7.18 -12.69
N MET A 123 -14.37 -7.26 -11.38
CA MET A 123 -13.90 -8.48 -10.71
C MET A 123 -14.93 -9.60 -10.79
N ILE A 124 -16.21 -9.31 -10.60
CA ILE A 124 -17.29 -10.30 -10.76
C ILE A 124 -17.29 -10.88 -12.18
N LYS A 125 -17.22 -10.02 -13.21
CA LYS A 125 -17.16 -10.45 -14.62
C LYS A 125 -15.92 -11.28 -14.93
N ALA A 126 -14.81 -11.01 -14.25
CA ALA A 126 -13.56 -11.78 -14.38
C ALA A 126 -13.56 -13.10 -13.59
N GLY A 127 -14.61 -13.38 -12.81
CA GLY A 127 -14.68 -14.58 -11.96
C GLY A 127 -13.76 -14.51 -10.74
N VAL A 128 -13.41 -13.31 -10.29
CA VAL A 128 -12.65 -13.07 -9.05
C VAL A 128 -13.63 -13.02 -7.89
N PRO A 129 -13.41 -13.76 -6.79
CA PRO A 129 -14.29 -13.74 -5.63
C PRO A 129 -14.35 -12.34 -5.02
N VAL A 130 -15.54 -11.80 -4.82
CA VAL A 130 -15.81 -10.55 -4.13
C VAL A 130 -16.58 -10.81 -2.84
N VAL A 131 -16.51 -9.88 -1.88
CA VAL A 131 -17.31 -10.00 -0.67
C VAL A 131 -18.78 -10.09 -1.06
N PRO A 132 -19.49 -11.20 -0.69
CA PRO A 132 -20.90 -11.35 -0.98
C PRO A 132 -21.71 -10.17 -0.45
N GLY A 133 -22.69 -9.71 -1.19
CA GLY A 133 -23.49 -8.55 -0.79
C GLY A 133 -24.55 -8.23 -1.83
N GLY A 134 -25.34 -7.19 -1.56
CA GLY A 134 -26.38 -6.73 -2.49
C GLY A 134 -25.84 -5.95 -3.66
N GLU A 135 -26.55 -6.02 -4.76
CA GLU A 135 -26.38 -5.10 -5.87
C GLU A 135 -27.13 -3.78 -5.57
N GLY A 136 -26.41 -2.67 -5.63
CA GLY A 136 -27.00 -1.33 -5.47
C GLY A 136 -27.26 -0.90 -4.02
N LEU A 137 -28.11 0.11 -3.89
CA LEU A 137 -28.46 0.72 -2.62
C LEU A 137 -29.57 -0.05 -1.92
N LEU A 138 -29.56 -0.02 -0.58
CA LEU A 138 -30.66 -0.53 0.24
C LEU A 138 -31.77 0.54 0.30
N GLU A 139 -32.93 0.20 -0.25
CA GLU A 139 -34.06 1.12 -0.36
C GLU A 139 -35.03 1.03 0.84
N SER A 140 -35.14 -0.16 1.47
CA SER A 140 -36.04 -0.41 2.59
C SER A 140 -35.49 -1.40 3.62
N ILE A 141 -36.08 -1.40 4.82
CA ILE A 141 -35.76 -2.35 5.88
C ILE A 141 -36.12 -3.78 5.45
N GLU A 142 -37.26 -3.96 4.77
CA GLU A 142 -37.76 -5.27 4.28
C GLU A 142 -36.79 -5.86 3.26
N GLN A 143 -36.34 -5.06 2.28
CA GLN A 143 -35.33 -5.47 1.32
C GLN A 143 -34.02 -5.86 2.04
N THR A 144 -33.62 -5.06 3.03
CA THR A 144 -32.39 -5.30 3.82
C THR A 144 -32.47 -6.64 4.56
N LYS A 145 -33.62 -6.95 5.19
CA LYS A 145 -33.85 -8.26 5.85
C LYS A 145 -33.78 -9.42 4.87
N ALA A 146 -34.45 -9.31 3.73
CA ALA A 146 -34.44 -10.37 2.71
C ALA A 146 -33.03 -10.64 2.19
N LEU A 147 -32.28 -9.59 1.88
CA LEU A 147 -30.90 -9.67 1.41
C LEU A 147 -29.96 -10.25 2.47
N ALA A 148 -30.11 -9.84 3.74
CA ALA A 148 -29.31 -10.37 4.83
C ALA A 148 -29.50 -11.87 5.06
N LYS A 149 -30.72 -12.39 4.82
CA LYS A 149 -30.99 -13.84 4.84
C LYS A 149 -30.29 -14.58 3.70
N GLU A 150 -30.26 -14.01 2.51
CA GLU A 150 -29.60 -14.56 1.34
C GLU A 150 -28.08 -14.59 1.51
N VAL A 151 -27.48 -13.46 1.94
CA VAL A 151 -26.04 -13.30 2.17
C VAL A 151 -25.57 -14.13 3.38
N GLY A 152 -26.46 -14.34 4.36
CA GLY A 152 -26.17 -15.01 5.64
C GLY A 152 -25.50 -14.08 6.65
N TYR A 153 -25.97 -14.12 7.91
CA TYR A 153 -25.39 -13.34 9.01
C TYR A 153 -23.98 -13.84 9.40
N PRO A 154 -23.11 -12.98 9.98
CA PRO A 154 -23.28 -11.55 10.13
C PRO A 154 -23.10 -10.80 8.81
N VAL A 155 -23.77 -9.64 8.69
CA VAL A 155 -23.63 -8.71 7.56
C VAL A 155 -23.18 -7.34 8.05
N ILE A 156 -22.66 -6.52 7.15
CA ILE A 156 -22.27 -5.15 7.44
C ILE A 156 -22.99 -4.18 6.49
N LEU A 157 -23.64 -3.17 7.03
CA LEU A 157 -24.18 -2.05 6.30
C LEU A 157 -23.12 -0.96 6.19
N LYS A 158 -22.93 -0.42 4.98
CA LYS A 158 -21.89 0.57 4.69
C LYS A 158 -22.47 1.76 3.93
N ALA A 159 -22.06 2.98 4.32
CA ALA A 159 -22.34 4.17 3.54
C ALA A 159 -21.56 4.17 2.23
N THR A 160 -22.21 4.56 1.12
CA THR A 160 -21.57 4.62 -0.22
C THR A 160 -20.47 5.67 -0.31
N ALA A 161 -20.61 6.78 0.41
CA ALA A 161 -19.64 7.86 0.46
C ALA A 161 -18.69 7.78 1.66
N GLY A 162 -18.72 6.66 2.42
CA GLY A 162 -18.00 6.48 3.67
C GLY A 162 -16.56 6.00 3.49
N GLY A 163 -15.71 6.38 4.44
CA GLY A 163 -14.34 5.90 4.58
C GLY A 163 -13.90 5.93 6.06
N GLY A 164 -12.84 5.17 6.40
CA GLY A 164 -12.28 5.18 7.76
C GLY A 164 -13.19 4.66 8.87
N GLY A 165 -14.14 3.76 8.55
CA GLY A 165 -15.02 3.13 9.54
C GLY A 165 -16.29 3.91 9.91
N LYS A 166 -16.46 5.13 9.42
CA LYS A 166 -17.70 5.92 9.63
C LYS A 166 -18.82 5.44 8.69
N GLY A 167 -20.04 5.37 9.23
CA GLY A 167 -21.21 4.88 8.47
C GLY A 167 -21.19 3.38 8.21
N MET A 168 -20.51 2.59 9.05
CA MET A 168 -20.52 1.13 9.00
C MET A 168 -21.21 0.56 10.26
N ARG A 169 -22.09 -0.44 10.05
CA ARG A 169 -22.78 -1.16 11.13
C ARG A 169 -22.79 -2.65 10.86
N VAL A 170 -22.16 -3.41 11.77
CA VAL A 170 -22.25 -4.87 11.76
C VAL A 170 -23.58 -5.30 12.34
N VAL A 171 -24.21 -6.29 11.74
CA VAL A 171 -25.51 -6.82 12.09
C VAL A 171 -25.39 -8.34 12.26
N TRP A 172 -25.64 -8.84 13.43
CA TRP A 172 -25.47 -10.25 13.78
C TRP A 172 -26.74 -11.07 13.62
N SER A 173 -27.91 -10.41 13.68
CA SER A 173 -29.19 -11.07 13.57
C SER A 173 -30.24 -10.18 12.87
N GLU A 174 -31.39 -10.79 12.50
CA GLU A 174 -32.48 -10.07 11.83
C GLU A 174 -33.09 -8.95 12.69
N GLU A 175 -33.12 -9.17 14.00
CA GLU A 175 -33.69 -8.22 14.98
C GLU A 175 -32.91 -6.91 15.04
N GLU A 176 -31.62 -6.92 14.69
CA GLU A 176 -30.76 -5.73 14.70
C GLU A 176 -30.90 -4.86 13.44
N ILE A 177 -31.46 -5.41 12.35
CA ILE A 177 -31.48 -4.76 11.02
C ILE A 177 -32.11 -3.38 11.06
N GLU A 178 -33.30 -3.25 11.64
CA GLU A 178 -34.05 -1.98 11.63
C GLU A 178 -33.28 -0.84 12.28
N LYS A 179 -32.70 -1.12 13.46
CA LYS A 179 -31.87 -0.16 14.19
C LYS A 179 -30.60 0.16 13.40
N ALA A 180 -29.91 -0.84 12.87
CA ALA A 180 -28.68 -0.66 12.12
C ALA A 180 -28.90 0.13 10.83
N TYR A 181 -29.96 -0.20 10.08
CA TYR A 181 -30.34 0.51 8.84
C TYR A 181 -30.61 1.99 9.11
N THR A 182 -31.47 2.30 10.08
CA THR A 182 -31.84 3.68 10.42
C THR A 182 -30.62 4.46 10.88
N THR A 183 -29.79 3.87 11.76
CA THR A 183 -28.58 4.52 12.27
C THR A 183 -27.56 4.78 11.15
N ALA A 184 -27.31 3.78 10.29
CA ALA A 184 -26.36 3.90 9.19
C ALA A 184 -26.77 5.01 8.20
N LYS A 185 -28.06 5.09 7.84
CA LYS A 185 -28.61 6.16 6.98
C LYS A 185 -28.45 7.54 7.60
N MET A 186 -28.81 7.69 8.87
CA MET A 186 -28.68 8.98 9.58
C MET A 186 -27.23 9.45 9.64
N GLU A 187 -26.28 8.55 9.95
CA GLU A 187 -24.87 8.88 9.99
C GLU A 187 -24.30 9.22 8.61
N ALA A 188 -24.71 8.47 7.58
CA ALA A 188 -24.32 8.74 6.20
C ALA A 188 -24.78 10.12 5.74
N ALA A 189 -26.05 10.45 5.99
CA ALA A 189 -26.62 11.78 5.68
C ALA A 189 -25.88 12.90 6.42
N ALA A 190 -25.64 12.73 7.70
CA ALA A 190 -24.98 13.74 8.55
C ALA A 190 -23.52 13.96 8.17
N SER A 191 -22.77 12.88 7.91
CA SER A 191 -21.30 12.93 7.68
C SER A 191 -20.93 13.22 6.23
N PHE A 192 -21.72 12.73 5.27
CA PHE A 192 -21.36 12.73 3.85
C PHE A 192 -22.36 13.45 2.94
N LYS A 193 -23.46 13.99 3.49
CA LYS A 193 -24.58 14.58 2.74
C LYS A 193 -25.18 13.61 1.68
N ASN A 194 -25.02 12.33 1.91
CA ASN A 194 -25.52 11.24 1.08
C ASN A 194 -25.94 10.11 2.02
N ASP A 195 -27.21 9.69 1.99
CA ASP A 195 -27.78 8.66 2.84
C ASP A 195 -27.72 7.26 2.23
N GLY A 196 -27.10 7.11 1.05
CA GLY A 196 -26.95 5.84 0.36
C GLY A 196 -26.15 4.85 1.18
N ILE A 197 -26.75 3.69 1.45
CA ILE A 197 -26.09 2.56 2.13
C ILE A 197 -26.26 1.30 1.31
N TYR A 198 -25.29 0.39 1.42
CA TYR A 198 -25.30 -0.94 0.81
C TYR A 198 -24.89 -2.00 1.84
N MET A 199 -25.11 -3.27 1.52
CA MET A 199 -24.80 -4.39 2.42
C MET A 199 -23.74 -5.30 1.82
N GLU A 200 -22.88 -5.80 2.70
CA GLU A 200 -21.93 -6.87 2.40
C GLU A 200 -21.92 -7.91 3.52
N LYS A 201 -21.45 -9.12 3.22
CA LYS A 201 -21.10 -10.12 4.23
C LYS A 201 -20.04 -9.52 5.16
N PHE A 202 -20.24 -9.66 6.46
CA PHE A 202 -19.19 -9.33 7.41
C PHE A 202 -18.18 -10.47 7.47
N VAL A 203 -16.94 -10.20 7.06
CA VAL A 203 -15.85 -11.18 7.10
C VAL A 203 -15.31 -11.20 8.53
N GLU A 204 -15.46 -12.35 9.20
CA GLU A 204 -15.02 -12.49 10.59
C GLU A 204 -13.54 -12.82 10.68
N GLU A 205 -12.85 -12.19 11.64
CA GLU A 205 -11.42 -12.42 11.92
C GLU A 205 -10.55 -12.39 10.66
N PRO A 206 -10.71 -11.38 9.78
CA PRO A 206 -10.04 -11.40 8.50
C PRO A 206 -8.55 -11.20 8.64
N ARG A 207 -7.80 -11.81 7.71
CA ARG A 207 -6.46 -11.40 7.37
C ARG A 207 -6.49 -10.50 6.15
N HIS A 208 -5.59 -9.54 6.13
CA HIS A 208 -5.32 -8.72 4.98
C HIS A 208 -4.14 -9.35 4.23
N ILE A 209 -4.45 -10.08 3.18
CA ILE A 209 -3.43 -10.71 2.33
C ILE A 209 -3.56 -10.15 0.92
N GLU A 210 -2.44 -9.81 0.32
CA GLU A 210 -2.40 -9.17 -0.98
C GLU A 210 -1.44 -9.91 -1.92
N ILE A 211 -1.72 -9.85 -3.21
CA ILE A 211 -0.90 -10.47 -4.26
C ILE A 211 -0.24 -9.38 -5.10
N GLN A 212 1.09 -9.40 -5.16
CA GLN A 212 1.84 -8.57 -6.09
C GLN A 212 1.66 -9.07 -7.51
N VAL A 213 1.31 -8.18 -8.44
CA VAL A 213 1.19 -8.50 -9.87
C VAL A 213 2.10 -7.60 -10.70
N ALA A 214 2.47 -8.09 -11.88
CA ALA A 214 3.09 -7.31 -12.93
C ALA A 214 2.41 -7.63 -14.26
N GLY A 215 2.21 -6.60 -15.08
CA GLY A 215 1.65 -6.73 -16.42
C GLY A 215 2.39 -5.86 -17.42
N ASP A 216 2.50 -6.30 -18.66
CA ASP A 216 3.12 -5.55 -19.75
C ASP A 216 2.13 -5.12 -20.84
N GLN A 217 2.59 -4.30 -21.76
CA GLN A 217 1.79 -3.77 -22.89
C GLN A 217 1.38 -4.85 -23.90
N TYR A 218 1.87 -6.07 -23.76
CA TYR A 218 1.64 -7.19 -24.69
C TYR A 218 0.63 -8.20 -24.14
N GLY A 219 0.03 -7.91 -22.98
CA GLY A 219 -0.97 -8.78 -22.35
C GLY A 219 -0.36 -9.89 -21.49
N ASN A 220 0.95 -9.89 -21.25
CA ASN A 220 1.52 -10.82 -20.28
C ASN A 220 1.25 -10.30 -18.86
N VAL A 221 0.77 -11.20 -18.00
CA VAL A 221 0.53 -10.93 -16.58
C VAL A 221 1.14 -12.05 -15.75
N CYS A 222 1.76 -11.72 -14.63
CA CYS A 222 2.23 -12.70 -13.65
C CYS A 222 1.99 -12.19 -12.23
N HIS A 223 2.01 -13.12 -11.25
CA HIS A 223 2.06 -12.77 -9.84
C HIS A 223 3.44 -13.05 -9.24
N LEU A 224 3.79 -12.30 -8.20
CA LEU A 224 5.03 -12.40 -7.46
C LEU A 224 4.77 -12.80 -6.00
N SER A 225 3.83 -13.72 -5.78
CA SER A 225 3.39 -14.22 -4.49
C SER A 225 2.66 -13.19 -3.62
N GLU A 226 2.41 -13.56 -2.37
CA GLU A 226 1.62 -12.77 -1.43
C GLU A 226 2.46 -12.01 -0.40
N ARG A 227 1.79 -11.03 0.21
CA ARG A 227 2.20 -10.39 1.46
C ARG A 227 1.05 -10.47 2.47
N ASP A 228 1.38 -10.65 3.75
CA ASP A 228 0.43 -10.51 4.86
C ASP A 228 0.60 -9.13 5.49
N CYS A 229 -0.45 -8.33 5.44
CA CYS A 229 -0.49 -6.95 5.95
C CYS A 229 -1.49 -6.80 7.09
N SER A 230 -1.75 -7.87 7.84
CA SER A 230 -2.78 -7.88 8.90
C SER A 230 -2.39 -7.07 10.13
N ILE A 231 -1.09 -6.84 10.40
CA ILE A 231 -0.66 -6.00 11.52
C ILE A 231 -0.80 -4.53 11.14
N GLN A 232 -1.95 -3.97 11.51
CA GLN A 232 -2.31 -2.60 11.16
C GLN A 232 -3.04 -1.91 12.30
N ARG A 233 -2.89 -0.59 12.39
CA ARG A 233 -3.56 0.26 13.36
C ARG A 233 -4.43 1.28 12.62
N ARG A 234 -5.75 1.29 12.89
CA ARG A 234 -6.70 2.19 12.21
C ARG A 234 -6.56 2.14 10.68
N HIS A 235 -6.43 0.93 10.12
CA HIS A 235 -6.21 0.66 8.69
C HIS A 235 -4.86 1.14 8.13
N GLN A 236 -3.90 1.52 8.97
CA GLN A 236 -2.53 1.81 8.56
C GLN A 236 -1.65 0.59 8.87
N LYS A 237 -1.06 0.01 7.85
CA LYS A 237 -0.14 -1.12 7.95
C LYS A 237 1.10 -0.69 8.75
N LEU A 238 1.57 -1.53 9.67
CA LEU A 238 2.75 -1.27 10.51
C LEU A 238 3.84 -2.34 10.34
N VAL A 239 3.41 -3.59 10.09
CA VAL A 239 4.30 -4.71 9.82
C VAL A 239 3.71 -5.52 8.68
N GLU A 240 4.56 -5.86 7.73
CA GLU A 240 4.23 -6.71 6.59
C GLU A 240 5.22 -7.86 6.47
N GLU A 241 4.75 -9.01 6.03
CA GLU A 241 5.62 -10.18 5.83
C GLU A 241 5.27 -10.94 4.55
N SER A 242 6.25 -11.62 4.01
CA SER A 242 6.10 -12.56 2.89
C SER A 242 7.00 -13.79 3.12
N PRO A 243 6.48 -15.02 2.94
CA PRO A 243 5.06 -15.36 2.74
C PRO A 243 4.23 -15.18 4.02
N SER A 244 2.90 -15.21 3.88
CA SER A 244 1.98 -15.19 5.04
C SER A 244 2.08 -16.50 5.83
N PRO A 245 2.15 -16.47 7.17
CA PRO A 245 2.13 -17.70 8.00
C PRO A 245 0.79 -18.44 7.93
N PHE A 246 -0.24 -17.81 7.42
CA PHE A 246 -1.59 -18.40 7.25
C PHE A 246 -1.74 -19.13 5.89
N MET A 247 -0.86 -18.85 4.95
CA MET A 247 -0.95 -19.34 3.57
C MET A 247 -0.66 -20.84 3.46
N THR A 248 -1.44 -21.52 2.62
CA THR A 248 -1.14 -22.87 2.13
C THR A 248 -0.79 -22.80 0.64
N ALA A 249 -0.15 -23.84 0.11
CA ALA A 249 0.16 -23.91 -1.31
C ALA A 249 -1.11 -23.82 -2.19
N ASP A 250 -2.21 -24.48 -1.79
CA ASP A 250 -3.50 -24.41 -2.48
C ASP A 250 -4.09 -23.00 -2.45
N LEU A 251 -4.11 -22.34 -1.28
CA LEU A 251 -4.62 -20.98 -1.16
C LEU A 251 -3.80 -20.00 -1.99
N ARG A 252 -2.47 -20.11 -1.97
CA ARG A 252 -1.57 -19.29 -2.80
C ARG A 252 -1.87 -19.46 -4.29
N ALA A 253 -2.02 -20.69 -4.75
CA ALA A 253 -2.35 -20.96 -6.15
C ALA A 253 -3.69 -20.32 -6.57
N ARG A 254 -4.74 -20.50 -5.76
CA ARG A 254 -6.06 -19.93 -6.03
C ARG A 254 -6.06 -18.39 -5.99
N MET A 255 -5.43 -17.80 -5.02
CA MET A 255 -5.32 -16.32 -4.90
C MET A 255 -4.45 -15.73 -6.02
N GLY A 256 -3.35 -16.39 -6.36
CA GLY A 256 -2.49 -16.01 -7.48
C GLY A 256 -3.23 -16.03 -8.81
N GLU A 257 -3.99 -17.10 -9.10
CA GLU A 257 -4.86 -17.19 -10.28
C GLU A 257 -5.91 -16.08 -10.31
N ALA A 258 -6.56 -15.80 -9.18
CA ALA A 258 -7.55 -14.74 -9.07
C ALA A 258 -6.91 -13.35 -9.33
N ALA A 259 -5.70 -13.11 -8.82
CA ALA A 259 -4.98 -11.87 -9.05
C ALA A 259 -4.57 -11.68 -10.53
N ILE A 260 -4.16 -12.77 -11.20
CA ILE A 260 -3.88 -12.74 -12.65
C ILE A 260 -5.16 -12.41 -13.43
N LYS A 261 -6.29 -13.07 -13.11
CA LYS A 261 -7.59 -12.77 -13.74
C LYS A 261 -8.00 -11.31 -13.55
N ALA A 262 -7.80 -10.77 -12.33
CA ALA A 262 -8.10 -9.39 -12.03
C ALA A 262 -7.28 -8.40 -12.87
N ALA A 263 -5.97 -8.60 -12.95
CA ALA A 263 -5.08 -7.74 -13.73
C ALA A 263 -5.32 -7.88 -15.24
N ALA A 264 -5.54 -9.10 -15.73
CA ALA A 264 -5.84 -9.36 -17.14
C ALA A 264 -7.17 -8.74 -17.58
N ALA A 265 -8.19 -8.71 -16.72
CA ALA A 265 -9.51 -8.14 -17.03
C ALA A 265 -9.47 -6.64 -17.39
N ILE A 266 -8.42 -5.94 -16.95
CA ILE A 266 -8.23 -4.52 -17.27
C ILE A 266 -7.03 -4.28 -18.18
N ASN A 267 -6.42 -5.34 -18.74
CA ASN A 267 -5.18 -5.28 -19.51
C ASN A 267 -4.06 -4.53 -18.78
N TYR A 268 -3.87 -4.84 -17.50
CA TYR A 268 -3.01 -4.07 -16.61
C TYR A 268 -1.57 -3.97 -17.11
N GLU A 269 -1.05 -2.74 -17.13
CA GLU A 269 0.34 -2.39 -17.43
C GLU A 269 1.00 -1.81 -16.18
N SER A 270 2.18 -2.24 -15.83
CA SER A 270 3.01 -1.86 -14.67
C SER A 270 2.98 -2.91 -13.55
N VAL A 271 3.55 -2.57 -12.40
CA VAL A 271 3.38 -3.37 -11.18
C VAL A 271 2.20 -2.84 -10.38
N GLY A 272 1.44 -3.72 -9.78
CA GLY A 272 0.29 -3.40 -8.94
C GLY A 272 0.03 -4.47 -7.91
N THR A 273 -0.96 -4.26 -7.07
CA THR A 273 -1.30 -5.19 -5.99
C THR A 273 -2.78 -5.41 -5.92
N ILE A 274 -3.20 -6.67 -5.82
CA ILE A 274 -4.58 -7.06 -5.57
C ILE A 274 -4.72 -7.40 -4.09
N GLU A 275 -5.51 -6.62 -3.37
CA GLU A 275 -5.76 -6.81 -1.94
C GLU A 275 -6.99 -7.69 -1.72
N PHE A 276 -6.87 -8.63 -0.78
CA PHE A 276 -7.93 -9.56 -0.39
C PHE A 276 -8.15 -9.58 1.11
N LEU A 277 -9.40 -9.75 1.53
CA LEU A 277 -9.73 -10.24 2.86
C LEU A 277 -9.80 -11.77 2.83
N VAL A 278 -9.09 -12.42 3.74
CA VAL A 278 -9.08 -13.88 3.87
C VAL A 278 -9.69 -14.25 5.22
N ASP A 279 -10.78 -15.03 5.22
CA ASP A 279 -11.44 -15.45 6.44
C ASP A 279 -10.73 -16.64 7.13
N LYS A 280 -11.18 -16.99 8.34
CA LYS A 280 -10.64 -18.12 9.13
C LYS A 280 -10.80 -19.48 8.43
N HIS A 281 -11.68 -19.60 7.44
CA HIS A 281 -11.91 -20.81 6.65
C HIS A 281 -11.10 -20.83 5.34
N ARG A 282 -10.22 -19.84 5.12
CA ARG A 282 -9.41 -19.65 3.90
C ARG A 282 -10.26 -19.37 2.65
N ASN A 283 -11.45 -18.79 2.81
CA ASN A 283 -12.12 -18.10 1.72
C ASN A 283 -11.50 -16.71 1.58
N PHE A 284 -11.36 -16.24 0.35
CA PHE A 284 -10.77 -14.93 0.07
C PHE A 284 -11.68 -14.12 -0.82
N TYR A 285 -11.65 -12.80 -0.62
CA TYR A 285 -12.54 -11.87 -1.29
C TYR A 285 -11.77 -10.62 -1.69
N PHE A 286 -11.90 -10.23 -2.96
CA PHE A 286 -11.32 -8.99 -3.47
C PHE A 286 -11.78 -7.79 -2.63
N MET A 287 -10.83 -6.97 -2.27
CA MET A 287 -11.07 -5.73 -1.54
C MET A 287 -10.84 -4.51 -2.44
N GLU A 288 -9.65 -4.40 -2.99
CA GLU A 288 -9.27 -3.34 -3.93
C GLU A 288 -8.02 -3.72 -4.73
N MET A 289 -7.73 -2.92 -5.77
CA MET A 289 -6.48 -2.99 -6.49
C MET A 289 -5.74 -1.66 -6.35
N ASN A 290 -4.51 -1.73 -5.88
CA ASN A 290 -3.59 -0.60 -5.90
C ASN A 290 -2.83 -0.59 -7.22
N THR A 291 -3.10 0.42 -8.05
CA THR A 291 -2.54 0.56 -9.39
C THR A 291 -1.18 1.27 -9.40
N ARG A 292 -0.33 0.93 -8.44
CA ARG A 292 0.99 1.51 -8.18
C ARG A 292 1.89 0.56 -7.40
N ILE A 293 3.13 0.93 -7.25
CA ILE A 293 4.01 0.31 -6.25
C ILE A 293 3.47 0.59 -4.84
N GLN A 294 3.65 -0.33 -3.91
CA GLN A 294 3.28 -0.14 -2.50
C GLN A 294 4.50 0.05 -1.61
N VAL A 295 4.29 0.54 -0.38
CA VAL A 295 5.35 0.73 0.63
C VAL A 295 6.09 -0.58 0.87
N GLU A 296 5.33 -1.65 1.05
CA GLU A 296 5.75 -3.01 1.42
C GLU A 296 6.29 -3.88 0.27
N HIS A 297 6.54 -3.28 -0.90
CA HIS A 297 7.12 -4.01 -2.05
C HIS A 297 8.44 -4.72 -1.72
N CYS A 298 9.16 -4.21 -0.74
CA CYS A 298 10.48 -4.72 -0.36
C CYS A 298 10.45 -6.17 0.10
N VAL A 299 9.43 -6.61 0.85
CA VAL A 299 9.36 -8.01 1.30
C VAL A 299 9.19 -8.97 0.12
N THR A 300 8.43 -8.57 -0.91
CA THR A 300 8.32 -9.34 -2.15
C THR A 300 9.68 -9.40 -2.88
N GLU A 301 10.36 -8.27 -3.02
CA GLU A 301 11.67 -8.21 -3.68
C GLU A 301 12.66 -9.20 -3.06
N GLU A 302 12.71 -9.26 -1.72
CA GLU A 302 13.63 -10.13 -0.98
C GLU A 302 13.27 -11.61 -1.14
N VAL A 303 12.00 -12.00 -1.11
CA VAL A 303 11.61 -13.42 -1.13
C VAL A 303 11.62 -14.03 -2.53
N VAL A 304 11.47 -13.21 -3.59
CA VAL A 304 11.46 -13.71 -4.98
C VAL A 304 12.68 -13.25 -5.80
N SER A 305 13.56 -12.48 -5.20
CA SER A 305 14.76 -11.91 -5.86
C SER A 305 14.43 -11.14 -7.14
N TYR A 306 13.56 -10.10 -7.00
CA TYR A 306 13.01 -9.34 -8.13
C TYR A 306 12.95 -7.85 -7.81
N ASP A 307 13.60 -7.00 -8.61
CA ASP A 307 13.54 -5.53 -8.43
C ASP A 307 12.29 -4.95 -9.10
N LEU A 308 11.27 -4.67 -8.30
CA LEU A 308 9.97 -4.17 -8.77
C LEU A 308 10.04 -2.76 -9.35
N ILE A 309 10.89 -1.89 -8.82
CA ILE A 309 11.09 -0.53 -9.36
C ILE A 309 11.76 -0.59 -10.73
N LYS A 310 12.76 -1.44 -10.87
CA LYS A 310 13.43 -1.68 -12.15
C LYS A 310 12.47 -2.23 -13.19
N GLU A 311 11.59 -3.13 -12.77
CA GLU A 311 10.60 -3.71 -13.68
C GLU A 311 9.55 -2.67 -14.11
N GLN A 312 9.08 -1.77 -13.22
CA GLN A 312 8.21 -0.65 -13.62
C GLN A 312 8.85 0.18 -14.74
N ILE A 313 10.12 0.52 -14.59
CA ILE A 313 10.85 1.32 -15.58
C ILE A 313 10.97 0.56 -16.91
N LYS A 314 11.30 -0.74 -16.87
CA LYS A 314 11.41 -1.60 -18.07
C LYS A 314 10.08 -1.75 -18.80
N ILE A 315 8.99 -2.03 -18.08
CA ILE A 315 7.65 -2.11 -18.66
C ILE A 315 7.30 -0.78 -19.34
N ALA A 316 7.57 0.35 -18.70
CA ALA A 316 7.32 1.68 -19.27
C ALA A 316 8.18 1.97 -20.51
N MET A 317 9.35 1.35 -20.64
CA MET A 317 10.18 1.38 -21.86
C MET A 317 9.69 0.43 -22.98
N GLY A 318 8.65 -0.34 -22.73
CA GLY A 318 8.09 -1.30 -23.69
C GLY A 318 8.75 -2.68 -23.66
N GLU A 319 9.49 -3.02 -22.61
CA GLU A 319 10.04 -4.37 -22.44
C GLU A 319 8.93 -5.35 -22.00
N LYS A 320 9.08 -6.61 -22.40
CA LYS A 320 8.18 -7.69 -21.98
C LYS A 320 8.63 -8.24 -20.63
N ILE A 321 7.67 -8.53 -19.76
CA ILE A 321 7.93 -9.30 -18.54
C ILE A 321 8.14 -10.77 -18.86
N SER A 322 8.71 -11.54 -17.91
CA SER A 322 8.93 -12.98 -18.09
C SER A 322 7.63 -13.78 -18.25
N GLY A 323 6.52 -13.26 -17.71
CA GLY A 323 5.21 -13.90 -17.69
C GLY A 323 5.11 -15.14 -16.79
N ARG A 324 6.17 -15.54 -16.12
CA ARG A 324 6.17 -16.65 -15.15
C ARG A 324 5.71 -16.15 -13.77
N ASN A 325 5.01 -16.99 -13.04
CA ASN A 325 4.70 -16.74 -11.65
C ASN A 325 5.91 -17.03 -10.74
N TYR A 326 5.98 -16.34 -9.62
CA TYR A 326 7.08 -16.45 -8.66
C TYR A 326 6.58 -17.01 -7.34
N GLU A 327 7.35 -17.91 -6.76
CA GLU A 327 7.14 -18.51 -5.45
C GLU A 327 8.18 -17.96 -4.47
N PRO A 328 7.82 -17.69 -3.20
CA PRO A 328 8.76 -17.22 -2.20
C PRO A 328 9.79 -18.32 -1.87
N GLN A 329 11.07 -17.96 -1.87
CA GLN A 329 12.18 -18.86 -1.57
C GLN A 329 12.71 -18.66 -0.14
N LEU A 330 12.40 -17.50 0.45
CA LEU A 330 12.85 -17.04 1.75
C LEU A 330 11.66 -16.50 2.53
N HIS A 331 11.87 -16.04 3.75
CA HIS A 331 10.90 -15.30 4.54
C HIS A 331 11.43 -13.90 4.83
N ALA A 332 10.63 -12.87 4.52
CA ALA A 332 10.97 -11.48 4.80
C ALA A 332 9.91 -10.81 5.65
N ILE A 333 10.35 -9.93 6.54
CA ILE A 333 9.49 -9.10 7.40
C ILE A 333 9.93 -7.64 7.23
N GLU A 334 8.96 -6.75 7.06
CA GLU A 334 9.16 -5.30 7.06
C GLU A 334 8.50 -4.70 8.30
N CYS A 335 9.23 -3.80 8.99
CA CYS A 335 8.68 -2.93 10.02
C CYS A 335 8.76 -1.48 9.55
N ARG A 336 7.61 -0.78 9.53
CA ARG A 336 7.58 0.66 9.23
C ARG A 336 8.10 1.46 10.40
N ILE A 337 9.18 2.19 10.19
CA ILE A 337 9.76 3.05 11.19
C ILE A 337 9.16 4.45 11.02
N ASN A 338 8.21 4.78 11.89
CA ASN A 338 7.51 6.05 11.89
C ASN A 338 8.03 6.94 13.00
N ALA A 339 8.11 8.25 12.75
CA ALA A 339 8.36 9.27 13.78
C ALA A 339 7.08 9.50 14.59
N GLU A 340 6.74 8.55 15.45
CA GLU A 340 5.53 8.51 16.27
C GLU A 340 5.85 7.96 17.67
N ASP A 341 5.08 8.40 18.68
CA ASP A 341 5.20 7.92 20.05
C ASP A 341 4.19 6.80 20.33
N PRO A 342 4.60 5.52 20.35
CA PRO A 342 3.70 4.40 20.55
C PRO A 342 3.13 4.31 21.96
N TYR A 343 3.73 4.97 22.94
CA TYR A 343 3.21 5.08 24.31
C TYR A 343 2.15 6.18 24.47
N ASN A 344 2.01 7.06 23.44
CA ASN A 344 1.07 8.17 23.40
C ASN A 344 0.16 8.08 22.18
N ASP A 345 -0.53 6.95 22.03
CA ASP A 345 -1.49 6.67 20.94
C ASP A 345 -0.90 6.93 19.53
N PHE A 346 0.39 6.65 19.33
CA PHE A 346 1.12 6.86 18.07
C PHE A 346 1.06 8.32 17.59
N ARG A 347 1.11 9.25 18.52
CA ARG A 347 1.14 10.68 18.19
C ARG A 347 2.38 11.01 17.36
N PRO A 348 2.25 11.73 16.22
CA PRO A 348 3.40 12.17 15.43
C PRO A 348 4.44 12.93 16.24
N SER A 349 5.71 12.67 15.97
CA SER A 349 6.87 13.26 16.63
C SER A 349 7.82 13.89 15.60
N PRO A 350 7.41 14.97 14.88
CA PRO A 350 8.31 15.69 13.99
C PRO A 350 9.43 16.35 14.80
N GLY A 351 10.57 16.58 14.17
CA GLY A 351 11.70 17.20 14.86
C GLY A 351 13.05 16.86 14.24
N LYS A 352 14.11 17.32 14.90
CA LYS A 352 15.48 17.10 14.43
C LYS A 352 16.02 15.77 14.96
N ILE A 353 16.51 14.92 14.06
CA ILE A 353 17.28 13.73 14.40
C ILE A 353 18.66 14.18 14.85
N THR A 354 19.01 13.93 16.12
CA THR A 354 20.29 14.33 16.70
C THR A 354 21.37 13.28 16.50
N ASN A 355 20.97 11.99 16.53
CA ASN A 355 21.85 10.85 16.30
C ASN A 355 21.13 9.78 15.50
N LEU A 356 21.84 9.10 14.62
CA LEU A 356 21.31 8.03 13.78
C LEU A 356 22.38 6.95 13.61
N PHE A 357 22.03 5.71 13.97
CA PHE A 357 22.80 4.53 13.61
C PHE A 357 21.83 3.49 13.01
N THR A 358 22.07 3.10 11.77
CA THR A 358 21.25 2.11 11.05
C THR A 358 21.80 0.71 11.28
N PRO A 359 20.94 -0.29 11.56
CA PRO A 359 21.37 -1.67 11.71
C PRO A 359 21.91 -2.22 10.39
N GLY A 360 22.73 -3.27 10.50
CA GLY A 360 23.32 -3.96 9.36
C GLY A 360 23.47 -5.46 9.60
N GLY A 361 24.37 -6.08 8.85
CA GLY A 361 24.62 -7.51 8.90
C GLY A 361 23.80 -8.30 7.87
N HIS A 362 24.02 -9.62 7.86
CA HIS A 362 23.37 -10.51 6.90
C HIS A 362 21.85 -10.49 7.05
N GLY A 363 21.13 -10.40 5.93
CA GLY A 363 19.68 -10.40 5.90
C GLY A 363 19.00 -9.13 6.45
N VAL A 364 19.71 -7.99 6.50
CA VAL A 364 19.15 -6.70 6.93
C VAL A 364 19.23 -5.68 5.82
N ARG A 365 18.07 -5.08 5.49
CA ARG A 365 17.92 -3.97 4.54
C ARG A 365 17.22 -2.80 5.22
N VAL A 366 17.71 -1.59 4.99
CA VAL A 366 17.09 -0.35 5.46
C VAL A 366 16.82 0.56 4.28
N ASP A 367 15.54 0.84 4.03
CA ASP A 367 15.10 1.85 3.06
C ASP A 367 14.66 3.10 3.82
N SER A 368 15.48 4.14 3.80
CA SER A 368 15.27 5.37 4.56
C SER A 368 15.84 6.58 3.83
N HIS A 369 15.31 7.75 4.15
CA HIS A 369 15.75 9.03 3.60
C HIS A 369 16.29 9.99 4.65
N VAL A 370 16.33 9.58 5.91
CA VAL A 370 16.77 10.43 7.03
C VAL A 370 18.25 10.20 7.36
N TYR A 371 18.85 11.19 8.01
CA TYR A 371 20.25 11.18 8.45
C TYR A 371 20.42 12.02 9.73
N ALA A 372 21.54 11.90 10.42
CA ALA A 372 21.82 12.70 11.61
C ALA A 372 21.86 14.19 11.23
N GLY A 373 21.04 15.00 11.90
CA GLY A 373 20.84 16.42 11.61
C GLY A 373 19.63 16.72 10.73
N TYR A 374 18.99 15.72 10.10
CA TYR A 374 17.75 15.90 9.33
C TYR A 374 16.60 16.36 10.22
N VAL A 375 15.80 17.29 9.71
CA VAL A 375 14.59 17.78 10.39
C VAL A 375 13.38 17.16 9.70
N ILE A 376 12.66 16.31 10.42
CA ILE A 376 11.41 15.70 9.94
C ILE A 376 10.33 16.77 9.91
N PRO A 377 9.79 17.12 8.71
CA PRO A 377 8.79 18.17 8.61
C PRO A 377 7.41 17.66 9.05
N PRO A 378 6.57 18.52 9.66
CA PRO A 378 5.23 18.14 10.14
C PRO A 378 4.16 18.10 9.05
N TYR A 379 4.51 18.24 7.78
CA TYR A 379 3.58 18.43 6.67
C TYR A 379 3.21 17.13 5.94
N TYR A 380 3.94 16.04 6.18
CA TYR A 380 3.85 14.79 5.45
C TYR A 380 3.68 13.61 6.39
N ASP A 381 3.56 12.42 5.82
CA ASP A 381 3.51 11.17 6.58
C ASP A 381 4.71 11.03 7.53
N SER A 382 4.48 10.39 8.67
CA SER A 382 5.47 10.20 9.73
C SER A 382 6.52 9.13 9.43
N MET A 383 6.35 8.34 8.37
CA MET A 383 7.27 7.25 8.04
C MET A 383 8.63 7.80 7.60
N ILE A 384 9.68 7.45 8.33
CA ILE A 384 11.06 7.88 8.11
C ILE A 384 11.96 6.79 7.57
N GLY A 385 11.47 5.57 7.56
CA GLY A 385 12.19 4.45 6.98
C GLY A 385 11.43 3.14 7.12
N LYS A 386 11.97 2.11 6.49
CA LYS A 386 11.53 0.73 6.57
C LYS A 386 12.72 -0.13 6.94
N LEU A 387 12.55 -0.97 7.92
CA LEU A 387 13.53 -2.01 8.27
C LEU A 387 12.98 -3.33 7.75
N ILE A 388 13.74 -3.99 6.88
CA ILE A 388 13.39 -5.26 6.28
C ILE A 388 14.43 -6.29 6.70
N THR A 389 13.96 -7.47 7.12
CA THR A 389 14.84 -8.61 7.39
C THR A 389 14.42 -9.81 6.57
N VAL A 390 15.39 -10.59 6.15
CA VAL A 390 15.19 -11.80 5.32
C VAL A 390 16.01 -12.95 5.85
N ALA A 391 15.39 -14.14 5.93
CA ALA A 391 16.06 -15.38 6.38
C ALA A 391 15.43 -16.61 5.70
N GLN A 392 15.95 -17.80 6.00
CA GLN A 392 15.44 -19.07 5.48
C GLN A 392 14.06 -19.40 6.07
N THR A 393 13.84 -19.05 7.34
CA THR A 393 12.60 -19.34 8.06
C THR A 393 12.01 -18.06 8.64
N ARG A 394 10.72 -18.10 8.94
CA ARG A 394 10.02 -17.01 9.61
C ARG A 394 10.60 -16.69 10.97
N GLU A 395 10.95 -17.71 11.75
CA GLU A 395 11.49 -17.55 13.09
C GLU A 395 12.85 -16.83 13.04
N GLU A 396 13.74 -17.24 12.15
CA GLU A 396 15.02 -16.56 11.93
C GLU A 396 14.83 -15.11 11.47
N ALA A 397 13.84 -14.83 10.61
CA ALA A 397 13.53 -13.47 10.16
C ALA A 397 13.05 -12.59 11.33
N ILE A 398 12.22 -13.13 12.24
CA ILE A 398 11.76 -12.44 13.47
C ILE A 398 12.95 -12.17 14.40
N ASP A 399 13.82 -13.16 14.63
CA ASP A 399 14.99 -12.99 15.50
C ASP A 399 15.98 -11.97 14.94
N THR A 400 16.19 -12.00 13.62
CA THR A 400 16.99 -10.98 12.90
C THR A 400 16.36 -9.59 13.02
N MET A 401 15.02 -9.48 12.90
CA MET A 401 14.30 -8.23 13.09
C MET A 401 14.44 -7.67 14.51
N TYR A 402 14.27 -8.52 15.52
CA TYR A 402 14.45 -8.11 16.91
C TYR A 402 15.87 -7.59 17.17
N ARG A 403 16.91 -8.30 16.69
CA ARG A 403 18.29 -7.84 16.79
C ARG A 403 18.49 -6.51 16.06
N ALA A 404 18.04 -6.40 14.82
CA ALA A 404 18.21 -5.20 14.02
C ALA A 404 17.49 -3.98 14.64
N LEU A 405 16.27 -4.15 15.16
CA LEU A 405 15.54 -3.12 15.89
C LEU A 405 16.27 -2.67 17.16
N SER A 406 16.95 -3.61 17.87
CA SER A 406 17.71 -3.30 19.08
C SER A 406 18.97 -2.49 18.80
N GLU A 407 19.51 -2.58 17.58
CA GLU A 407 20.66 -1.82 17.12
C GLU A 407 20.27 -0.47 16.45
N TYR A 408 18.98 -0.29 16.08
CA TYR A 408 18.53 0.88 15.35
C TYR A 408 18.38 2.09 16.28
N VAL A 409 19.37 2.97 16.27
CA VAL A 409 19.36 4.17 17.12
C VAL A 409 18.85 5.37 16.32
N ILE A 410 17.78 5.98 16.80
CA ILE A 410 17.24 7.26 16.29
C ILE A 410 16.93 8.14 17.49
N GLU A 411 17.70 9.21 17.67
CA GLU A 411 17.55 10.14 18.80
C GLU A 411 17.05 11.51 18.32
N GLY A 412 16.42 12.23 19.22
CA GLY A 412 15.84 13.57 18.97
C GLY A 412 14.34 13.54 18.66
N VAL A 413 13.80 12.38 18.27
CA VAL A 413 12.36 12.14 18.00
C VAL A 413 11.93 10.82 18.61
N LYS A 414 10.62 10.65 18.82
CA LYS A 414 10.04 9.36 19.18
C LYS A 414 9.79 8.54 17.91
N THR A 415 9.92 7.21 18.00
CA THR A 415 9.71 6.30 16.87
C THR A 415 8.91 5.07 17.27
N THR A 416 8.40 4.34 16.27
CA THR A 416 7.70 3.06 16.45
C THR A 416 8.61 1.89 16.84
N ILE A 417 9.93 2.06 16.91
CA ILE A 417 10.89 0.99 17.27
C ILE A 417 10.50 0.27 18.57
N PRO A 418 10.14 0.94 19.68
CA PRO A 418 9.73 0.24 20.91
C PRO A 418 8.50 -0.66 20.74
N PHE A 419 7.55 -0.26 19.92
CA PHE A 419 6.40 -1.09 19.56
C PHE A 419 6.83 -2.35 18.82
N HIS A 420 7.67 -2.21 17.81
CA HIS A 420 8.14 -3.36 17.01
C HIS A 420 8.97 -4.33 17.84
N LEU A 421 9.80 -3.85 18.76
CA LEU A 421 10.56 -4.71 19.69
C LEU A 421 9.64 -5.58 20.54
N GLN A 422 8.56 -5.02 21.10
CA GLN A 422 7.60 -5.78 21.88
C GLN A 422 6.78 -6.75 21.02
N LEU A 423 6.45 -6.34 19.79
CA LEU A 423 5.73 -7.20 18.85
C LEU A 423 6.56 -8.43 18.45
N MET A 424 7.86 -8.27 18.16
CA MET A 424 8.74 -9.40 17.82
C MET A 424 8.89 -10.42 18.94
N GLN A 425 8.61 -10.03 20.20
CA GLN A 425 8.62 -10.93 21.37
C GLN A 425 7.24 -11.48 21.70
N ASN A 426 6.18 -11.01 21.06
CA ASN A 426 4.82 -11.45 21.35
C ASN A 426 4.60 -12.88 20.84
N GLU A 427 4.12 -13.78 21.72
CA GLU A 427 3.93 -15.19 21.39
C GLU A 427 2.91 -15.43 20.28
N ASP A 428 1.80 -14.70 20.24
CA ASP A 428 0.78 -14.86 19.21
C ASP A 428 1.30 -14.40 17.85
N PHE A 429 2.04 -13.29 17.81
CA PHE A 429 2.71 -12.86 16.58
C PHE A 429 3.72 -13.91 16.11
N ARG A 430 4.58 -14.42 17.00
CA ARG A 430 5.58 -15.45 16.66
C ARG A 430 4.94 -16.74 16.16
N LYS A 431 3.79 -17.14 16.72
CA LYS A 431 3.02 -18.31 16.28
C LYS A 431 2.22 -18.08 14.98
N GLY A 432 2.16 -16.85 14.49
CA GLY A 432 1.32 -16.48 13.35
C GLY A 432 -0.17 -16.38 13.68
N ASN A 433 -0.54 -16.27 14.96
CA ASN A 433 -1.92 -16.18 15.43
C ASN A 433 -2.37 -14.72 15.53
N PHE A 434 -2.61 -14.09 14.40
CA PHE A 434 -3.08 -12.71 14.36
C PHE A 434 -4.07 -12.48 13.20
N THR A 435 -4.87 -11.45 13.33
CA THR A 435 -5.82 -10.96 12.34
C THR A 435 -5.70 -9.44 12.23
N THR A 436 -6.51 -8.81 11.40
CA THR A 436 -6.54 -7.32 11.31
C THR A 436 -6.93 -6.64 12.62
N LYS A 437 -7.48 -7.38 13.58
CA LYS A 437 -7.86 -6.88 14.92
C LYS A 437 -6.79 -7.11 16.00
N PHE A 438 -5.65 -7.68 15.62
CA PHE A 438 -4.61 -8.06 16.59
C PHE A 438 -4.22 -6.90 17.53
N LEU A 439 -4.07 -5.69 17.01
CA LEU A 439 -3.65 -4.53 17.78
C LEU A 439 -4.74 -3.97 18.72
N GLU A 440 -6.00 -4.39 18.60
CA GLU A 440 -7.07 -4.00 19.52
C GLU A 440 -6.85 -4.62 20.91
N SER A 441 -6.19 -5.78 20.98
CA SER A 441 -5.85 -6.48 22.22
C SER A 441 -4.38 -6.33 22.63
N PHE A 442 -3.54 -5.77 21.77
CA PHE A 442 -2.11 -5.60 22.04
C PHE A 442 -1.88 -4.37 22.93
N THR A 443 -1.32 -4.59 24.10
CA THR A 443 -0.99 -3.51 25.05
C THR A 443 0.51 -3.33 25.15
N MET A 444 0.98 -2.12 24.90
CA MET A 444 2.37 -1.72 25.16
C MET A 444 2.68 -1.79 26.66
N LYS A 445 3.81 -2.37 27.00
CA LYS A 445 4.31 -2.48 28.39
C LYS A 445 5.30 -1.38 28.71
#